data_e538d2c589056db9e5cdaadc73262e2e
#
_entry.id   e538d2c589056db9e5cdaadc73262e2e
#
_cell.length_a   1.000
_cell.length_b   1.000
_cell.length_c   1.000
_cell.angle_alpha   90.00
_cell.angle_beta   90.00
_cell.angle_gamma   90.00
#
_symmetry.space_group_name_H-M   'P 1'
#
loop_
_entity.id
_entity.type
_entity.pdbx_description
1 polymer ?
#
loop_
_entity_poly.entity_id
_entity_poly.type
_entity_poly.pdbx_seq_one_letter_code
_entity_poly.pdbx_strand_id
1 'polypeptide(L)' 'MGEVPLARLWQLPDGTSCVLFKDSTVEHWQLRVIRGDSTLRSEMFGSPLVAMSTAKEWRVVFDPTLDGSK' A
#
# COMPACT_ATOMS: atom_id res chain seq x y z
N MET A 1 -18.58 -1.72 -9.09
CA MET A 1 -18.58 -0.71 -8.27
C MET A 1 -17.64 -0.86 -7.14
N GLY A 2 -17.03 0.16 -6.76
CA GLY A 2 -16.09 0.15 -5.71
C GLY A 2 -14.69 -0.12 -6.18
N GLU A 3 -13.91 -0.58 -5.27
CA GLU A 3 -12.48 -0.70 -5.48
C GLU A 3 -12.08 -2.09 -5.93
N VAL A 4 -11.14 -2.12 -6.84
CA VAL A 4 -10.61 -3.37 -7.37
C VAL A 4 -9.14 -3.44 -7.01
N PRO A 5 -8.69 -4.52 -6.37
CA PRO A 5 -7.26 -4.65 -6.09
C PRO A 5 -6.50 -4.89 -7.38
N LEU A 6 -5.50 -4.06 -7.63
CA LEU A 6 -4.70 -4.18 -8.83
C LEU A 6 -3.45 -5.00 -8.60
N ALA A 7 -2.76 -4.76 -7.48
CA ALA A 7 -1.50 -5.41 -7.23
C ALA A 7 -1.13 -5.31 -5.77
N ARG A 8 -0.46 -6.36 -5.28
CA ARG A 8 0.20 -6.29 -3.99
C ARG A 8 1.63 -5.85 -4.25
N LEU A 9 1.97 -4.69 -3.74
CA LEU A 9 3.26 -4.08 -4.03
C LEU A 9 4.37 -4.66 -3.18
N TRP A 10 4.07 -4.99 -1.92
CA TRP A 10 5.03 -5.67 -1.06
C TRP A 10 4.29 -6.34 0.09
N GLN A 11 5.00 -7.27 0.72
CA GLN A 11 4.47 -8.00 1.86
C GLN A 11 5.61 -8.27 2.83
N LEU A 12 5.33 -8.09 4.10
CA LEU A 12 6.33 -8.27 5.15
C LEU A 12 6.12 -9.61 5.85
N PRO A 13 7.16 -10.13 6.53
CA PRO A 13 7.05 -11.41 7.21
C PRO A 13 6.00 -11.45 8.31
N ASP A 14 5.66 -10.30 8.88
CA ASP A 14 4.66 -10.26 9.95
C ASP A 14 3.23 -10.26 9.43
N GLY A 15 3.04 -10.36 8.13
CA GLY A 15 1.71 -10.38 7.54
C GLY A 15 1.22 -9.04 7.05
N THR A 16 2.02 -8.00 7.23
CA THR A 16 1.67 -6.67 6.72
C THR A 16 1.89 -6.64 5.21
N SER A 17 0.93 -6.09 4.48
CA SER A 17 1.07 -5.98 3.04
C SER A 17 0.54 -4.64 2.55
N CYS A 18 1.03 -4.23 1.40
CA CYS A 18 0.61 -2.99 0.78
C CYS A 18 -0.04 -3.33 -0.55
N VAL A 19 -1.28 -2.89 -0.72
CA VAL A 19 -2.06 -3.24 -1.90
C VAL A 19 -2.52 -1.96 -2.58
N LEU A 20 -2.41 -1.96 -3.90
CA LEU A 20 -2.87 -0.85 -4.72
C LEU A 20 -4.26 -1.18 -5.24
N PHE A 21 -5.21 -0.28 -4.99
CA PHE A 21 -6.58 -0.42 -5.44
C PHE A 21 -6.91 0.66 -6.46
N LYS A 22 -7.80 0.35 -7.37
CA LYS A 22 -8.32 1.32 -8.31
C LYS A 22 -9.82 1.44 -8.10
N ASP A 23 -10.30 2.67 -7.96
CA ASP A 23 -11.74 2.90 -7.90
C ASP A 23 -12.28 2.86 -9.32
N SER A 24 -13.27 1.99 -9.56
CA SER A 24 -13.78 1.80 -10.90
C SER A 24 -14.61 2.99 -11.40
N THR A 25 -14.99 3.89 -10.53
CA THR A 25 -15.85 5.01 -10.92
C THR A 25 -15.10 6.30 -11.17
N VAL A 26 -13.89 6.43 -10.66
CA VAL A 26 -13.09 7.66 -10.83
C VAL A 26 -11.66 7.28 -11.09
N GLU A 27 -10.89 8.26 -11.55
CA GLU A 27 -9.48 8.03 -11.83
C GLU A 27 -8.65 8.31 -10.59
N HIS A 28 -8.87 7.51 -9.57
CA HIS A 28 -8.09 7.60 -8.34
C HIS A 28 -7.60 6.22 -7.97
N TRP A 29 -6.42 6.19 -7.40
CA TRP A 29 -5.82 4.95 -6.92
C TRP A 29 -5.65 5.07 -5.42
N GLN A 30 -5.98 4.00 -4.71
CA GLN A 30 -5.84 3.98 -3.26
C GLN A 30 -4.77 3.00 -2.85
N LEU A 31 -3.89 3.46 -1.97
CA LEU A 31 -2.83 2.62 -1.44
C LEU A 31 -3.20 2.27 -0.02
N ARG A 32 -3.22 0.99 0.31
CA ARG A 32 -3.56 0.51 1.64
C ARG A 32 -2.49 -0.38 2.21
N VAL A 33 -2.17 -0.15 3.48
CA VAL A 33 -1.31 -1.07 4.22
C VAL A 33 -2.21 -1.83 5.17
N ILE A 34 -2.21 -3.15 5.03
CA ILE A 34 -3.14 -4.02 5.73
C ILE A 34 -2.37 -5.06 6.52
N ARG A 35 -2.85 -5.36 7.72
CA ARG A 35 -2.35 -6.48 8.51
C ARG A 35 -3.55 -7.22 9.05
N GLY A 36 -3.76 -8.47 8.57
CA GLY A 36 -4.95 -9.22 8.94
C GLY A 36 -6.20 -8.48 8.50
N ASP A 37 -7.06 -8.18 9.44
CA ASP A 37 -8.31 -7.46 9.15
C ASP A 37 -8.19 -5.97 9.37
N SER A 38 -7.00 -5.49 9.71
CA SER A 38 -6.82 -4.08 10.05
C SER A 38 -6.17 -3.33 8.92
N THR A 39 -6.69 -2.15 8.62
CA THR A 39 -6.04 -1.23 7.70
C THR A 39 -5.19 -0.28 8.54
N LEU A 40 -3.89 -0.37 8.36
CA LEU A 40 -2.97 0.43 9.15
C LEU A 40 -2.81 1.84 8.58
N ARG A 41 -2.92 1.96 7.27
CA ARG A 41 -2.77 3.24 6.61
C ARG A 41 -3.40 3.17 5.24
N SER A 42 -4.00 4.26 4.79
CA SER A 42 -4.52 4.33 3.44
C SER A 42 -4.45 5.75 2.94
N GLU A 43 -4.28 5.89 1.62
CA GLU A 43 -4.18 7.21 1.02
C GLU A 43 -4.59 7.14 -0.43
N MET A 44 -5.19 8.22 -0.92
CA MET A 44 -5.64 8.30 -2.31
C MET A 44 -4.65 9.09 -3.15
N PHE A 45 -4.49 8.67 -4.39
CA PHE A 45 -3.57 9.32 -5.32
C PHE A 45 -4.24 9.51 -6.67
N GLY A 46 -3.83 10.55 -7.37
CA GLY A 46 -4.33 10.78 -8.72
C GLY A 46 -3.47 10.15 -9.79
N SER A 47 -2.42 9.43 -9.40
CA SER A 47 -1.51 8.81 -10.35
C SER A 47 -1.00 7.49 -9.78
N PRO A 48 -1.01 6.41 -10.57
CA PRO A 48 -0.49 5.15 -10.09
C PRO A 48 1.02 5.20 -9.87
N LEU A 49 1.74 6.01 -10.62
CA LEU A 49 3.18 6.11 -10.43
C LEU A 49 3.53 6.74 -9.09
N VAL A 50 2.77 7.76 -8.70
CA VAL A 50 2.99 8.39 -7.41
C VAL A 50 2.63 7.42 -6.28
N ALA A 51 1.53 6.67 -6.46
CA ALA A 51 1.14 5.68 -5.46
C ALA A 51 2.22 4.63 -5.27
N MET A 52 2.78 4.14 -6.36
CA MET A 52 3.81 3.11 -6.29
C MET A 52 5.09 3.63 -5.64
N SER A 53 5.44 4.87 -5.95
CA SER A 53 6.60 5.50 -5.33
C SER A 53 6.40 5.67 -3.83
N THR A 54 5.20 6.07 -3.43
CA THR A 54 4.86 6.22 -2.02
C THR A 54 4.88 4.87 -1.31
N ALA A 55 4.46 3.82 -1.99
CA ALA A 55 4.48 2.47 -1.41
C ALA A 55 5.90 2.05 -1.03
N LYS A 56 6.87 2.42 -1.84
CA LYS A 56 8.26 2.11 -1.52
C LYS A 56 8.69 2.81 -0.25
N GLU A 57 8.27 4.05 -0.08
CA GLU A 57 8.61 4.79 1.12
C GLU A 57 7.93 4.19 2.35
N TRP A 58 6.67 3.77 2.18
CA TRP A 58 5.95 3.17 3.29
C TRP A 58 6.58 1.85 3.72
N ARG A 59 7.15 1.11 2.78
CA ARG A 59 7.80 -0.13 3.14
C ARG A 59 8.92 0.09 4.15
N VAL A 60 9.68 1.15 3.95
CA VAL A 60 10.75 1.47 4.87
C VAL A 60 10.20 1.76 6.27
N VAL A 61 9.05 2.44 6.31
CA VAL A 61 8.43 2.78 7.59
C VAL A 61 7.92 1.55 8.31
N PHE A 62 7.31 0.62 7.58
CA PHE A 62 6.65 -0.53 8.19
C PHE A 62 7.53 -1.76 8.31
N ASP A 63 8.66 -1.79 7.65
CA ASP A 63 9.51 -2.98 7.62
C ASP A 63 10.58 -2.89 8.72
N PRO A 64 10.44 -3.66 9.80
CA PRO A 64 11.41 -3.59 10.88
C PRO A 64 12.79 -4.09 10.50
N THR A 65 12.88 -4.93 9.47
CA THR A 65 14.18 -5.45 9.08
C THR A 65 15.00 -4.39 8.35
N LEU A 66 14.36 -3.49 7.66
CA LEU A 66 15.07 -2.40 7.00
C LEU A 66 15.50 -1.35 7.99
N ASP A 67 14.71 -1.18 9.03
CA ASP A 67 15.02 -0.21 10.05
C ASP A 67 16.21 -0.60 10.87
N GLY A 68 16.50 -1.84 10.93
CA GLY A 68 17.49 -2.32 11.83
C GLY A 68 18.84 -1.71 11.67
N SER A 69 19.14 -1.13 10.95
CA SER A 69 20.41 -0.57 10.94
C SER A 69 21.03 -0.42 12.32
N LYS A 70 20.82 -0.65 12.66
CA LYS A 70 21.39 -0.60 13.42
C LYS A 70 21.67 -0.93 13.78
#